data_d87ff66e578ebca4115ba9ecee170a88
#
_entry.id   d87ff66e578ebca4115ba9ecee170a88
#
_cell.length_a   1.000
_cell.length_b   1.000
_cell.length_c   1.000
_cell.angle_alpha   90.00
_cell.angle_beta   90.00
_cell.angle_gamma   90.00
#
_symmetry.space_group_name_H-M   'P 1'
#
loop_
_entity.id
_entity.type
_entity.pdbx_description
1 polymer ?
#
loop_
_entity_poly.entity_id
_entity_poly.type
_entity_poly.pdbx_seq_one_letter_code
_entity_poly.pdbx_strand_id
1 'polypeptide(L)'
;MKYFEYNLGSIFQSLDMSYSNGLTDANDTDLTVFQRYFFAQAKEKLNVDAVYFLRDAEGIPKIPMIYFSAMDSYNSERIAELHRMAWNMGEAPLLFIVLPDELLVYNNYTPPAPRKEDGSYNNDAGMFARIKKVSDLEEQRQQLLQFHRSQIETGEFWKQNQTRFNIDTRVDVTLMANLRAIRKLLLKSIEKRDVEKQIDDQLRCEIVHGLLGRSILIKYLEERTDSTGKTVFPNDFFGKFLHGAKKYTDVLADKQSTYTLFAELEERFNGDMFPLIENEKDVITQSDLTELQQFLLGTSELASQQMVIWPLYSFNAIPIQLISSIYELFFHLAETDPDKEKGTYYTPYHLVSMLMDEVLPWDGPYTPQKILDPGCKMDIHQSARKYRTK
;
A
#
# COMPACT_ATOMS: atom_id res chain seq x y z
N MET A 1 45.29 -4.69 6.84
CA MET A 1 44.03 -3.93 6.93
C MET A 1 42.92 -4.79 6.39
N LYS A 2 41.89 -5.12 7.20
CA LYS A 2 40.68 -5.77 6.66
C LYS A 2 39.84 -4.64 6.07
N TYR A 3 39.66 -4.66 4.78
CA TYR A 3 38.72 -3.74 4.10
C TYR A 3 37.29 -4.16 4.40
N PHE A 4 36.42 -3.18 4.67
CA PHE A 4 35.00 -3.41 4.79
C PHE A 4 34.42 -3.59 3.38
N GLU A 5 33.83 -4.75 3.12
CA GLU A 5 33.11 -4.98 1.87
C GLU A 5 31.66 -4.60 2.06
N TYR A 6 31.12 -3.74 1.18
CA TYR A 6 29.70 -3.43 1.16
C TYR A 6 28.94 -4.58 0.53
N ASN A 7 28.49 -5.50 1.36
CA ASN A 7 27.57 -6.55 1.03
C ASN A 7 26.61 -6.78 2.21
N LEU A 8 25.54 -7.50 1.98
CA LEU A 8 24.52 -7.74 3.00
C LEU A 8 25.11 -8.34 4.29
N GLY A 9 25.97 -9.35 4.17
CA GLY A 9 26.57 -10.01 5.34
C GLY A 9 27.37 -9.07 6.22
N SER A 10 28.20 -8.20 5.61
CA SER A 10 29.00 -7.19 6.34
C SER A 10 28.11 -6.13 7.00
N ILE A 11 27.03 -5.72 6.33
CA ILE A 11 26.04 -4.78 6.88
C ILE A 11 25.32 -5.45 8.06
N PHE A 12 24.80 -6.67 7.92
CA PHE A 12 24.14 -7.38 9.02
C PHE A 12 25.05 -7.53 10.24
N GLN A 13 26.31 -7.92 10.03
CA GLN A 13 27.27 -8.03 11.11
C GLN A 13 27.52 -6.68 11.81
N SER A 14 27.64 -5.59 11.06
CA SER A 14 27.87 -4.25 11.61
C SER A 14 26.66 -3.71 12.37
N LEU A 15 25.45 -4.13 12.01
CA LEU A 15 24.22 -3.74 12.66
C LEU A 15 23.82 -4.68 13.81
N ASP A 16 24.58 -5.75 14.05
CA ASP A 16 24.26 -6.84 15.01
C ASP A 16 22.90 -7.51 14.68
N MET A 17 22.62 -7.73 13.38
CA MET A 17 21.40 -8.38 12.93
C MET A 17 21.68 -9.80 12.46
N SER A 18 20.94 -10.78 12.97
CA SER A 18 21.09 -12.21 12.69
C SER A 18 19.75 -12.92 12.74
N TYR A 19 19.68 -14.16 12.23
CA TYR A 19 18.47 -14.97 12.31
C TYR A 19 17.95 -15.16 13.74
N SER A 20 18.86 -15.28 14.71
CA SER A 20 18.49 -15.43 16.12
C SER A 20 17.88 -14.19 16.74
N ASN A 21 17.96 -13.03 16.09
CA ASN A 21 17.44 -11.77 16.64
C ASN A 21 16.48 -11.00 15.71
N GLY A 22 15.91 -11.67 14.70
CA GLY A 22 14.83 -11.11 13.88
C GLY A 22 15.19 -10.84 12.41
N LEU A 23 16.42 -11.08 11.97
CA LEU A 23 16.74 -11.05 10.55
C LEU A 23 16.10 -12.25 9.85
N THR A 24 15.58 -12.05 8.66
CA THR A 24 14.96 -13.08 7.83
C THR A 24 15.35 -12.89 6.39
N ASP A 25 15.86 -13.95 5.75
CA ASP A 25 16.14 -14.02 4.32
C ASP A 25 15.76 -15.40 3.75
N ALA A 26 16.10 -15.65 2.49
CA ALA A 26 15.79 -16.92 1.80
C ALA A 26 16.56 -18.14 2.36
N ASN A 27 17.61 -17.93 3.14
CA ASN A 27 18.45 -19.00 3.69
C ASN A 27 18.06 -19.38 5.12
N ASP A 28 17.19 -18.58 5.76
CA ASP A 28 16.72 -18.85 7.10
C ASP A 28 15.74 -20.03 7.08
N THR A 29 16.08 -21.11 7.79
CA THR A 29 15.29 -22.36 7.83
C THR A 29 14.36 -22.45 9.03
N ASP A 30 14.52 -21.57 10.02
CA ASP A 30 13.77 -21.58 11.28
C ASP A 30 12.82 -20.38 11.39
N LEU A 31 12.06 -20.15 10.32
CA LEU A 31 11.11 -19.04 10.26
C LEU A 31 9.79 -19.40 10.94
N THR A 32 9.27 -18.49 11.76
CA THR A 32 7.85 -18.52 12.12
C THR A 32 6.97 -18.43 10.87
N VAL A 33 5.74 -18.91 10.96
CA VAL A 33 4.80 -18.82 9.82
C VAL A 33 4.58 -17.37 9.42
N PHE A 34 4.52 -16.45 10.38
CA PHE A 34 4.40 -15.02 10.12
C PHE A 34 5.59 -14.44 9.34
N GLN A 35 6.84 -14.72 9.77
CA GLN A 35 8.04 -14.26 9.06
C GLN A 35 8.07 -14.79 7.62
N ARG A 36 7.79 -16.07 7.44
CA ARG A 36 7.75 -16.70 6.11
C ARG A 36 6.74 -16.03 5.21
N TYR A 37 5.53 -15.82 5.71
CA TYR A 37 4.48 -15.14 4.97
C TYR A 37 4.86 -13.71 4.59
N PHE A 38 5.30 -12.91 5.58
CA PHE A 38 5.65 -11.52 5.36
C PHE A 38 6.86 -11.37 4.42
N PHE A 39 7.90 -12.17 4.62
CA PHE A 39 9.08 -12.18 3.76
C PHE A 39 8.73 -12.57 2.32
N ALA A 40 7.87 -13.57 2.13
CA ALA A 40 7.39 -13.97 0.81
C ALA A 40 6.66 -12.82 0.10
N GLN A 41 5.81 -12.08 0.81
CA GLN A 41 5.15 -10.89 0.25
C GLN A 41 6.14 -9.76 -0.09
N ALA A 42 7.08 -9.47 0.81
CA ALA A 42 8.09 -8.46 0.58
C ALA A 42 9.00 -8.85 -0.61
N LYS A 43 9.35 -10.12 -0.72
CA LYS A 43 10.11 -10.66 -1.86
C LYS A 43 9.35 -10.56 -3.17
N GLU A 44 8.07 -10.92 -3.17
CA GLU A 44 7.21 -10.87 -4.36
C GLU A 44 7.03 -9.43 -4.86
N LYS A 45 6.73 -8.49 -3.94
CA LYS A 45 6.34 -7.13 -4.30
C LYS A 45 7.52 -6.17 -4.50
N LEU A 46 8.55 -6.29 -3.67
CA LEU A 46 9.73 -5.41 -3.73
C LEU A 46 10.97 -6.10 -4.31
N ASN A 47 10.99 -7.43 -4.31
CA ASN A 47 12.19 -8.21 -4.60
C ASN A 47 13.36 -7.87 -3.65
N VAL A 48 13.05 -7.74 -2.35
CA VAL A 48 14.06 -7.55 -1.30
C VAL A 48 14.80 -8.86 -1.01
N ASP A 49 16.00 -8.72 -0.47
CA ASP A 49 16.86 -9.86 -0.13
C ASP A 49 16.67 -10.32 1.31
N ALA A 50 16.35 -9.37 2.23
CA ALA A 50 16.08 -9.68 3.63
C ALA A 50 15.12 -8.68 4.26
N VAL A 51 14.55 -9.07 5.41
CA VAL A 51 13.74 -8.22 6.28
C VAL A 51 14.24 -8.38 7.72
N TYR A 52 14.36 -7.27 8.44
CA TYR A 52 14.59 -7.29 9.88
C TYR A 52 13.30 -6.99 10.63
N PHE A 53 12.97 -7.86 11.60
CA PHE A 53 11.77 -7.75 12.44
C PHE A 53 12.15 -7.39 13.87
N LEU A 54 11.39 -6.46 14.45
CA LEU A 54 11.37 -6.26 15.89
C LEU A 54 10.64 -7.42 16.54
N ARG A 55 11.20 -7.91 17.66
CA ARG A 55 10.62 -8.99 18.45
C ARG A 55 9.67 -8.43 19.51
N ASP A 56 8.64 -9.19 19.82
CA ASP A 56 7.76 -8.89 20.94
C ASP A 56 8.41 -9.23 22.29
N ALA A 57 7.65 -9.06 23.39
CA ALA A 57 8.13 -9.36 24.74
C ALA A 57 8.51 -10.84 24.97
N GLU A 58 8.00 -11.73 24.12
CA GLU A 58 8.26 -13.18 24.15
C GLU A 58 9.46 -13.56 23.26
N GLY A 59 10.02 -12.58 22.58
CA GLY A 59 11.15 -12.77 21.66
C GLY A 59 10.75 -13.21 20.26
N ILE A 60 9.46 -13.18 19.93
CA ILE A 60 8.93 -13.60 18.63
C ILE A 60 8.99 -12.43 17.64
N PRO A 61 9.60 -12.58 16.45
CA PRO A 61 9.63 -11.55 15.41
C PRO A 61 8.23 -11.26 14.84
N LYS A 62 7.74 -10.02 15.02
CA LYS A 62 6.37 -9.63 14.61
C LYS A 62 6.26 -8.33 13.84
N ILE A 63 7.17 -7.39 14.05
CA ILE A 63 7.04 -6.05 13.45
C ILE A 63 8.16 -5.84 12.44
N PRO A 64 7.87 -5.74 11.14
CA PRO A 64 8.88 -5.45 10.14
C PRO A 64 9.41 -4.04 10.31
N MET A 65 10.72 -3.88 10.34
CA MET A 65 11.38 -2.60 10.62
C MET A 65 12.24 -2.13 9.45
N ILE A 66 12.94 -3.05 8.79
CA ILE A 66 13.88 -2.71 7.73
C ILE A 66 13.76 -3.72 6.58
N TYR A 67 13.60 -3.20 5.38
CA TYR A 67 13.81 -3.96 4.15
C TYR A 67 15.25 -3.79 3.69
N PHE A 68 15.88 -4.89 3.23
CA PHE A 68 17.22 -4.87 2.65
C PHE A 68 17.18 -5.32 1.20
N SER A 69 17.80 -4.55 0.32
CA SER A 69 17.99 -4.92 -1.09
C SER A 69 19.43 -4.66 -1.49
N ALA A 70 20.12 -5.64 -2.07
CA ALA A 70 21.44 -5.49 -2.64
C ALA A 70 21.35 -5.24 -4.15
N MET A 71 22.22 -4.38 -4.67
CA MET A 71 22.31 -4.06 -6.08
C MET A 71 23.78 -3.99 -6.50
N ASP A 72 24.11 -4.57 -7.66
CA ASP A 72 25.48 -4.59 -8.20
C ASP A 72 25.96 -3.21 -8.65
N SER A 73 25.05 -2.30 -8.95
CA SER A 73 25.34 -0.93 -9.38
C SER A 73 24.17 0.01 -9.11
N TYR A 74 24.48 1.30 -9.05
CA TYR A 74 23.46 2.33 -8.91
C TYR A 74 22.53 2.35 -10.14
N ASN A 75 21.25 2.10 -9.90
CA ASN A 75 20.21 2.20 -10.92
C ASN A 75 19.08 3.11 -10.40
N SER A 76 19.00 4.31 -10.93
CA SER A 76 18.08 5.36 -10.47
C SER A 76 16.62 4.95 -10.55
N GLU A 77 16.22 4.26 -11.64
CA GLU A 77 14.85 3.77 -11.83
C GLU A 77 14.48 2.69 -10.82
N ARG A 78 15.37 1.70 -10.66
CA ARG A 78 15.15 0.60 -9.71
C ARG A 78 15.08 1.09 -8.27
N ILE A 79 15.94 2.05 -7.89
CA ILE A 79 15.95 2.66 -6.56
C ILE A 79 14.63 3.40 -6.30
N ALA A 80 14.18 4.22 -7.27
CA ALA A 80 12.93 4.94 -7.16
C ALA A 80 11.73 4.00 -7.04
N GLU A 81 11.71 2.90 -7.83
CA GLU A 81 10.65 1.90 -7.77
C GLU A 81 10.65 1.13 -6.44
N LEU A 82 11.82 0.74 -5.93
CA LEU A 82 11.92 0.11 -4.61
C LEU A 82 11.36 1.00 -3.51
N HIS A 83 11.74 2.29 -3.49
CA HIS A 83 11.24 3.24 -2.51
C HIS A 83 9.72 3.43 -2.66
N ARG A 84 9.22 3.57 -3.91
CA ARG A 84 7.79 3.70 -4.18
C ARG A 84 7.00 2.49 -3.66
N MET A 85 7.47 1.29 -3.94
CA MET A 85 6.80 0.07 -3.51
C MET A 85 6.88 -0.12 -1.99
N ALA A 86 8.01 0.20 -1.35
CA ALA A 86 8.16 0.14 0.09
C ALA A 86 7.24 1.14 0.81
N TRP A 87 7.11 2.37 0.28
CA TRP A 87 6.16 3.36 0.76
C TRP A 87 4.70 2.86 0.62
N ASN A 88 4.33 2.27 -0.54
CA ASN A 88 2.99 1.74 -0.77
C ASN A 88 2.65 0.55 0.13
N MET A 89 3.61 -0.29 0.51
CA MET A 89 3.38 -1.36 1.48
C MET A 89 3.07 -0.81 2.88
N GLY A 90 3.67 0.33 3.26
CA GLY A 90 3.38 1.02 4.51
C GLY A 90 3.75 0.26 5.79
N GLU A 91 4.48 -0.85 5.69
CA GLU A 91 4.77 -1.77 6.80
C GLU A 91 6.09 -1.44 7.50
N ALA A 92 7.23 -1.62 6.82
CA ALA A 92 8.54 -1.32 7.43
C ALA A 92 8.93 0.15 7.21
N PRO A 93 9.33 0.87 8.26
CA PRO A 93 9.67 2.31 8.16
C PRO A 93 10.99 2.60 7.41
N LEU A 94 11.87 1.62 7.25
CA LEU A 94 13.17 1.81 6.60
C LEU A 94 13.39 0.85 5.43
N LEU A 95 14.06 1.36 4.39
CA LEU A 95 14.58 0.57 3.26
C LEU A 95 16.07 0.84 3.12
N PHE A 96 16.87 -0.22 3.17
CA PHE A 96 18.32 -0.20 2.98
C PHE A 96 18.66 -0.76 1.61
N ILE A 97 19.33 0.03 0.79
CA ILE A 97 19.82 -0.39 -0.53
C ILE A 97 21.35 -0.44 -0.45
N VAL A 98 21.88 -1.66 -0.51
CA VAL A 98 23.31 -1.94 -0.38
C VAL A 98 23.93 -1.97 -1.76
N LEU A 99 24.81 -1.03 -2.05
CA LEU A 99 25.60 -0.91 -3.27
C LEU A 99 27.07 -1.24 -2.96
N PRO A 100 27.92 -1.58 -3.95
CA PRO A 100 29.32 -1.93 -3.70
C PRO A 100 30.14 -0.83 -3.00
N ASP A 101 29.77 0.44 -3.19
CA ASP A 101 30.52 1.58 -2.68
C ASP A 101 29.76 2.46 -1.69
N GLU A 102 28.48 2.18 -1.46
CA GLU A 102 27.65 2.97 -0.57
C GLU A 102 26.41 2.24 -0.09
N LEU A 103 25.85 2.70 1.01
CA LEU A 103 24.57 2.31 1.56
C LEU A 103 23.60 3.50 1.45
N LEU A 104 22.45 3.27 0.80
CA LEU A 104 21.36 4.23 0.76
C LEU A 104 20.30 3.77 1.76
N VAL A 105 19.87 4.69 2.62
CA VAL A 105 18.81 4.45 3.60
C VAL A 105 17.63 5.36 3.27
N TYR A 106 16.46 4.78 3.06
CA TYR A 106 15.22 5.51 2.79
C TYR A 106 14.25 5.42 3.95
N ASN A 107 13.55 6.53 4.17
CA ASN A 107 12.39 6.61 5.06
C ASN A 107 11.13 6.29 4.27
N ASN A 108 10.54 5.13 4.54
CA ASN A 108 9.34 4.66 3.85
C ASN A 108 8.05 5.36 4.30
N TYR A 109 8.11 6.33 5.22
CA TYR A 109 6.97 7.22 5.52
C TYR A 109 6.92 8.42 4.58
N THR A 110 8.01 8.72 3.89
CA THR A 110 8.08 9.81 2.91
C THR A 110 7.76 9.27 1.52
N PRO A 111 6.77 9.83 0.81
CA PRO A 111 6.47 9.40 -0.56
C PRO A 111 7.66 9.67 -1.50
N PRO A 112 7.87 8.85 -2.52
CA PRO A 112 8.86 9.14 -3.56
C PRO A 112 8.49 10.41 -4.30
N ALA A 113 9.48 11.15 -4.76
CA ALA A 113 9.23 12.30 -5.62
C ALA A 113 8.74 11.86 -7.00
N PRO A 114 7.90 12.68 -7.65
CA PRO A 114 7.54 12.47 -9.05
C PRO A 114 8.76 12.50 -9.97
N ARG A 115 8.65 11.85 -11.14
CA ARG A 115 9.64 12.01 -12.19
C ARG A 115 9.80 13.49 -12.55
N LYS A 116 11.02 13.91 -12.83
CA LYS A 116 11.30 15.24 -13.35
C LYS A 116 10.79 15.37 -14.80
N GLU A 117 10.67 16.61 -15.29
CA GLU A 117 10.22 16.90 -16.64
C GLU A 117 11.10 16.25 -17.72
N ASP A 118 12.39 16.08 -17.46
CA ASP A 118 13.34 15.39 -18.33
C ASP A 118 13.23 13.85 -18.27
N GLY A 119 12.27 13.32 -17.52
CA GLY A 119 12.05 11.88 -17.33
C GLY A 119 12.99 11.23 -16.32
N SER A 120 13.92 11.95 -15.70
CA SER A 120 14.81 11.42 -14.68
C SER A 120 14.10 11.27 -13.32
N TYR A 121 14.67 10.40 -12.47
CA TYR A 121 14.14 10.17 -11.11
C TYR A 121 14.82 11.08 -10.09
N ASN A 122 14.06 11.55 -9.13
CA ASN A 122 14.57 12.26 -7.98
C ASN A 122 14.68 11.28 -6.79
N ASN A 123 15.84 10.65 -6.65
CA ASN A 123 16.10 9.67 -5.60
C ASN A 123 16.52 10.28 -4.26
N ASP A 124 16.55 11.62 -4.13
CA ASP A 124 16.84 12.28 -2.86
C ASP A 124 15.57 12.40 -1.98
N ALA A 125 14.38 12.34 -2.58
CA ALA A 125 13.14 12.32 -1.82
C ALA A 125 13.05 11.06 -0.95
N GLY A 126 12.78 11.23 0.32
CA GLY A 126 12.74 10.14 1.30
C GLY A 126 14.11 9.57 1.67
N MET A 127 15.20 10.02 1.08
CA MET A 127 16.55 9.59 1.47
C MET A 127 16.84 10.04 2.90
N PHE A 128 16.99 9.05 3.79
CA PHE A 128 17.32 9.30 5.18
C PHE A 128 18.83 9.50 5.37
N ALA A 129 19.61 8.61 4.75
CA ALA A 129 21.09 8.67 4.81
C ALA A 129 21.70 8.09 3.53
N ARG A 130 22.88 8.61 3.18
CA ARG A 130 23.76 8.08 2.14
C ARG A 130 25.12 7.89 2.75
N ILE A 131 25.53 6.66 2.98
CA ILE A 131 26.76 6.29 3.68
C ILE A 131 27.74 5.73 2.66
N LYS A 132 28.74 6.50 2.32
CA LYS A 132 29.79 6.08 1.39
C LYS A 132 30.79 5.15 2.07
N LYS A 133 31.32 4.21 1.31
CA LYS A 133 32.39 3.32 1.76
C LYS A 133 33.62 4.13 2.17
N VAL A 134 34.11 3.85 3.36
CA VAL A 134 35.39 4.38 3.85
C VAL A 134 36.39 3.24 4.09
N SER A 135 37.67 3.56 3.99
CA SER A 135 38.72 2.54 4.13
C SER A 135 38.92 2.09 5.57
N ASP A 136 38.63 2.97 6.55
CA ASP A 136 38.73 2.66 7.96
C ASP A 136 37.49 1.93 8.47
N LEU A 137 37.68 0.74 9.04
CA LEU A 137 36.61 -0.10 9.52
C LEU A 137 35.88 0.52 10.73
N GLU A 138 36.61 1.22 11.60
CA GLU A 138 36.00 1.81 12.78
C GLU A 138 35.16 3.04 12.41
N GLU A 139 35.67 3.88 11.50
CA GLU A 139 34.88 4.98 10.95
C GLU A 139 33.62 4.49 10.28
N GLN A 140 33.69 3.39 9.52
CA GLN A 140 32.52 2.77 8.89
C GLN A 140 31.49 2.29 9.90
N ARG A 141 31.94 1.66 10.99
CA ARG A 141 31.08 1.23 12.09
C ARG A 141 30.40 2.41 12.79
N GLN A 142 31.11 3.50 13.01
CA GLN A 142 30.58 4.71 13.63
C GLN A 142 29.44 5.32 12.76
N GLN A 143 29.61 5.34 11.44
CA GLN A 143 28.56 5.82 10.52
C GLN A 143 27.31 4.93 10.54
N LEU A 144 27.47 3.61 10.78
CA LEU A 144 26.37 2.65 10.86
C LEU A 144 25.74 2.55 12.26
N LEU A 145 26.41 3.07 13.30
CA LEU A 145 26.02 2.90 14.70
C LEU A 145 24.57 3.34 14.99
N GLN A 146 24.11 4.43 14.35
CA GLN A 146 22.73 4.91 14.53
C GLN A 146 21.66 3.87 14.12
N PHE A 147 22.01 2.96 13.21
CA PHE A 147 21.12 1.89 12.72
C PHE A 147 21.38 0.55 13.40
N HIS A 148 22.27 0.50 14.36
CA HIS A 148 22.55 -0.72 15.11
C HIS A 148 21.28 -1.24 15.77
N ARG A 149 21.12 -2.57 15.81
CA ARG A 149 19.94 -3.26 16.34
C ARG A 149 19.48 -2.66 17.69
N SER A 150 20.41 -2.47 18.61
CA SER A 150 20.06 -1.92 19.93
C SER A 150 19.44 -0.52 19.87
N GLN A 151 19.82 0.34 18.93
CA GLN A 151 19.22 1.66 18.75
C GLN A 151 17.78 1.57 18.22
N ILE A 152 17.54 0.59 17.35
CA ILE A 152 16.20 0.32 16.77
C ILE A 152 15.28 -0.30 17.83
N GLU A 153 15.73 -1.35 18.53
CA GLU A 153 14.94 -2.10 19.52
C GLU A 153 14.61 -1.30 20.78
N THR A 154 15.54 -0.48 21.26
CA THR A 154 15.30 0.38 22.44
C THR A 154 14.46 1.61 22.15
N GLY A 155 14.21 1.90 20.87
CA GLY A 155 13.47 3.09 20.47
C GLY A 155 14.30 4.37 20.40
N GLU A 156 15.59 4.33 20.72
CA GLU A 156 16.47 5.52 20.75
C GLU A 156 16.63 6.14 19.35
N PHE A 157 16.76 5.30 18.31
CA PHE A 157 16.78 5.76 16.93
C PHE A 157 15.53 6.59 16.58
N TRP A 158 14.36 6.10 16.96
CA TRP A 158 13.08 6.77 16.66
C TRP A 158 12.92 8.08 17.41
N LYS A 159 13.33 8.09 18.68
CA LYS A 159 13.31 9.30 19.53
C LYS A 159 14.19 10.40 18.96
N GLN A 160 15.40 10.06 18.52
CA GLN A 160 16.34 11.02 17.95
C GLN A 160 15.90 11.54 16.57
N ASN A 161 15.12 10.76 15.83
CA ASN A 161 14.73 11.05 14.45
C ASN A 161 13.22 11.30 14.27
N GLN A 162 12.45 11.49 15.33
CA GLN A 162 10.99 11.58 15.28
C GLN A 162 10.46 12.65 14.31
N THR A 163 11.17 13.77 14.15
CA THR A 163 10.80 14.85 13.22
C THR A 163 10.98 14.47 11.75
N ARG A 164 11.78 13.45 11.46
CA ARG A 164 12.04 12.96 10.10
C ARG A 164 11.03 11.88 9.67
N PHE A 165 10.40 11.19 10.63
CA PHE A 165 9.37 10.18 10.39
C PHE A 165 7.98 10.79 10.59
N ASN A 166 7.54 11.60 9.60
CA ASN A 166 6.24 12.21 9.64
C ASN A 166 5.16 11.18 9.27
N ILE A 167 4.28 10.87 10.23
CA ILE A 167 3.16 9.93 10.02
C ILE A 167 2.15 10.47 8.98
N ASP A 168 2.00 11.80 8.86
CA ASP A 168 1.05 12.43 7.94
C ASP A 168 1.39 12.19 6.46
N THR A 169 2.63 11.79 6.16
CA THR A 169 3.09 11.50 4.81
C THR A 169 3.07 10.01 4.44
N ARG A 170 2.60 9.15 5.34
CA ARG A 170 2.41 7.72 5.06
C ARG A 170 1.36 7.51 3.98
N VAL A 171 1.45 6.37 3.32
CA VAL A 171 0.55 6.01 2.21
C VAL A 171 -0.92 6.02 2.60
N ASP A 172 -1.25 5.51 3.79
CA ASP A 172 -2.61 5.47 4.32
C ASP A 172 -3.19 6.89 4.51
N VAL A 173 -2.46 7.79 5.14
CA VAL A 173 -2.87 9.18 5.36
C VAL A 173 -2.95 9.94 4.05
N THR A 174 -1.94 9.81 3.19
CA THR A 174 -1.86 10.51 1.89
C THR A 174 -2.98 10.04 0.95
N LEU A 175 -3.23 8.74 0.84
CA LEU A 175 -4.31 8.21 0.00
C LEU A 175 -5.67 8.68 0.49
N MET A 176 -5.92 8.66 1.81
CA MET A 176 -7.17 9.15 2.40
C MET A 176 -7.37 10.66 2.17
N ALA A 177 -6.31 11.47 2.25
CA ALA A 177 -6.37 12.91 1.94
C ALA A 177 -6.72 13.16 0.47
N ASN A 178 -6.09 12.43 -0.45
CA ASN A 178 -6.37 12.54 -1.88
C ASN A 178 -7.78 12.05 -2.25
N LEU A 179 -8.28 11.02 -1.58
CA LEU A 179 -9.67 10.56 -1.74
C LEU A 179 -10.70 11.60 -1.27
N ARG A 180 -10.44 12.27 -0.16
CA ARG A 180 -11.29 13.39 0.29
C ARG A 180 -11.26 14.56 -0.71
N ALA A 181 -10.11 14.82 -1.32
CA ALA A 181 -9.96 15.88 -2.31
C ALA A 181 -10.74 15.59 -3.60
N ILE A 182 -10.59 14.39 -4.19
CA ILE A 182 -11.34 14.01 -5.41
C ILE A 182 -12.86 13.95 -5.12
N ARG A 183 -13.27 13.41 -3.98
CA ARG A 183 -14.67 13.44 -3.54
C ARG A 183 -15.22 14.87 -3.54
N LYS A 184 -14.51 15.81 -2.90
CA LYS A 184 -14.93 17.22 -2.84
C LYS A 184 -15.00 17.85 -4.22
N LEU A 185 -14.09 17.52 -5.12
CA LEU A 185 -14.08 18.00 -6.50
C LEU A 185 -15.31 17.49 -7.25
N LEU A 186 -15.61 16.20 -7.21
CA LEU A 186 -16.76 15.60 -7.89
C LEU A 186 -18.07 16.14 -7.35
N LEU A 187 -18.25 16.24 -6.03
CA LEU A 187 -19.45 16.82 -5.42
C LEU A 187 -19.71 18.26 -5.90
N LYS A 188 -18.66 19.10 -5.91
CA LYS A 188 -18.76 20.48 -6.41
C LYS A 188 -19.05 20.53 -7.92
N SER A 189 -18.50 19.61 -8.69
CA SER A 189 -18.74 19.52 -10.13
C SER A 189 -20.22 19.24 -10.42
N ILE A 190 -20.82 18.26 -9.72
CA ILE A 190 -22.25 17.94 -9.83
C ILE A 190 -23.12 19.12 -9.37
N GLU A 191 -22.81 19.70 -8.20
CA GLU A 191 -23.56 20.84 -7.63
C GLU A 191 -23.63 22.03 -8.59
N LYS A 192 -22.52 22.35 -9.26
CA LYS A 192 -22.47 23.46 -10.24
C LYS A 192 -23.35 23.21 -11.47
N ARG A 193 -23.55 21.94 -11.85
CA ARG A 193 -24.38 21.58 -13.03
C ARG A 193 -25.85 21.47 -12.67
N ASP A 194 -26.18 21.10 -11.46
CA ASP A 194 -27.54 20.95 -10.95
C ASP A 194 -28.14 22.32 -10.52
N VAL A 195 -28.29 23.21 -11.50
CA VAL A 195 -28.79 24.58 -11.27
C VAL A 195 -30.22 24.58 -10.70
N GLU A 196 -31.03 23.60 -11.10
CA GLU A 196 -32.44 23.47 -10.68
C GLU A 196 -32.59 22.70 -9.35
N LYS A 197 -31.47 22.28 -8.73
CA LYS A 197 -31.44 21.50 -7.47
C LYS A 197 -32.35 20.26 -7.50
N GLN A 198 -32.29 19.54 -8.60
CA GLN A 198 -33.06 18.30 -8.79
C GLN A 198 -32.46 17.11 -8.04
N ILE A 199 -31.16 17.20 -7.67
CA ILE A 199 -30.42 16.15 -6.98
C ILE A 199 -30.20 16.63 -5.54
N ASP A 200 -30.77 15.91 -4.57
CA ASP A 200 -30.52 16.22 -3.17
C ASP A 200 -29.09 15.86 -2.76
N ASP A 201 -28.65 16.39 -1.62
CA ASP A 201 -27.28 16.23 -1.13
C ASP A 201 -26.95 14.78 -0.79
N GLN A 202 -27.96 13.99 -0.35
CA GLN A 202 -27.77 12.60 -0.01
C GLN A 202 -27.53 11.77 -1.27
N LEU A 203 -28.38 11.88 -2.29
CA LEU A 203 -28.22 11.18 -3.55
C LEU A 203 -26.91 11.56 -4.24
N ARG A 204 -26.52 12.83 -4.19
CA ARG A 204 -25.24 13.31 -4.71
C ARG A 204 -24.06 12.64 -4.01
N CYS A 205 -24.11 12.53 -2.69
CA CYS A 205 -23.08 11.81 -1.91
C CYS A 205 -23.06 10.32 -2.26
N GLU A 206 -24.20 9.66 -2.35
CA GLU A 206 -24.28 8.23 -2.70
C GLU A 206 -23.70 7.95 -4.09
N ILE A 207 -24.03 8.77 -5.10
CA ILE A 207 -23.46 8.66 -6.45
C ILE A 207 -21.93 8.78 -6.43
N VAL A 208 -21.38 9.81 -5.76
CA VAL A 208 -19.93 10.02 -5.72
C VAL A 208 -19.23 8.92 -4.93
N HIS A 209 -19.77 8.47 -3.81
CA HIS A 209 -19.20 7.38 -3.02
C HIS A 209 -19.25 6.04 -3.75
N GLY A 210 -20.38 5.73 -4.42
CA GLY A 210 -20.52 4.55 -5.25
C GLY A 210 -19.49 4.53 -6.39
N LEU A 211 -19.35 5.63 -7.11
CA LEU A 211 -18.35 5.78 -8.18
C LEU A 211 -16.91 5.58 -7.68
N LEU A 212 -16.52 6.27 -6.60
CA LEU A 212 -15.17 6.19 -6.03
C LEU A 212 -14.88 4.80 -5.46
N GLY A 213 -15.80 4.25 -4.65
CA GLY A 213 -15.63 2.93 -4.03
C GLY A 213 -15.46 1.84 -5.07
N ARG A 214 -16.35 1.82 -6.07
CA ARG A 214 -16.30 0.89 -7.21
C ARG A 214 -15.00 1.01 -7.99
N SER A 215 -14.58 2.23 -8.28
CA SER A 215 -13.36 2.47 -9.06
C SER A 215 -12.10 2.02 -8.34
N ILE A 216 -12.00 2.25 -7.03
CA ILE A 216 -10.89 1.80 -6.21
C ILE A 216 -10.86 0.27 -6.15
N LEU A 217 -12.03 -0.36 -5.97
CA LEU A 217 -12.12 -1.81 -5.92
C LEU A 217 -11.72 -2.45 -7.26
N ILE A 218 -12.18 -1.91 -8.39
CA ILE A 218 -11.77 -2.37 -9.73
C ILE A 218 -10.25 -2.26 -9.88
N LYS A 219 -9.68 -1.11 -9.49
CA LYS A 219 -8.25 -0.87 -9.58
C LYS A 219 -7.46 -1.82 -8.68
N TYR A 220 -7.94 -2.07 -7.47
CA TYR A 220 -7.36 -3.05 -6.55
C TYR A 220 -7.39 -4.47 -7.13
N LEU A 221 -8.53 -4.91 -7.68
CA LEU A 221 -8.68 -6.24 -8.28
C LEU A 221 -7.86 -6.40 -9.58
N GLU A 222 -7.72 -5.32 -10.36
CA GLU A 222 -6.92 -5.30 -11.57
C GLU A 222 -5.44 -5.58 -11.30
N GLU A 223 -4.88 -4.99 -10.26
CA GLU A 223 -3.45 -5.11 -9.94
C GLU A 223 -3.12 -6.34 -9.11
N ARG A 224 -4.10 -7.01 -8.51
CA ARG A 224 -3.88 -8.20 -7.68
C ARG A 224 -3.70 -9.45 -8.51
N THR A 225 -2.68 -10.22 -8.12
CA THR A 225 -2.42 -11.55 -8.65
C THR A 225 -2.57 -12.61 -7.55
N ASP A 226 -2.99 -13.81 -7.92
CA ASP A 226 -2.92 -14.96 -7.03
C ASP A 226 -1.48 -15.52 -6.96
N SER A 227 -1.27 -16.58 -6.15
CA SER A 227 0.03 -17.24 -5.99
C SER A 227 0.60 -17.85 -7.28
N THR A 228 -0.21 -17.93 -8.35
CA THR A 228 0.21 -18.43 -9.67
C THR A 228 0.50 -17.28 -10.65
N GLY A 229 0.38 -16.00 -10.21
CA GLY A 229 0.53 -14.83 -11.05
C GLY A 229 -0.71 -14.49 -11.88
N LYS A 230 -1.85 -15.18 -11.65
CA LYS A 230 -3.09 -14.92 -12.38
C LYS A 230 -3.85 -13.76 -11.76
N THR A 231 -4.26 -12.82 -12.59
CA THR A 231 -5.10 -11.67 -12.21
C THR A 231 -6.57 -12.05 -12.10
N VAL A 232 -7.35 -11.25 -11.36
CA VAL A 232 -8.82 -11.40 -11.26
C VAL A 232 -9.49 -11.18 -12.64
N PHE A 233 -8.97 -10.21 -13.38
CA PHE A 233 -9.43 -9.93 -14.73
C PHE A 233 -8.52 -10.63 -15.75
N PRO A 234 -9.10 -11.42 -16.69
CA PRO A 234 -8.33 -12.04 -17.76
C PRO A 234 -7.59 -11.00 -18.63
N ASN A 235 -6.55 -11.44 -19.32
CA ASN A 235 -5.92 -10.62 -20.37
C ASN A 235 -6.99 -10.15 -21.35
N ASP A 236 -6.86 -8.90 -21.80
CA ASP A 236 -7.79 -8.22 -22.72
C ASP A 236 -9.24 -8.02 -22.17
N PHE A 237 -9.45 -8.21 -20.86
CA PHE A 237 -10.76 -8.00 -20.26
C PHE A 237 -11.32 -6.60 -20.56
N PHE A 238 -10.52 -5.56 -20.36
CA PHE A 238 -10.94 -4.16 -20.59
C PHE A 238 -11.10 -3.82 -22.07
N GLY A 239 -10.37 -4.51 -22.96
CA GLY A 239 -10.52 -4.37 -24.41
C GLY A 239 -11.89 -4.74 -24.97
N LYS A 240 -12.70 -5.51 -24.20
CA LYS A 240 -14.09 -5.83 -24.56
C LYS A 240 -15.02 -4.62 -24.48
N PHE A 241 -14.71 -3.67 -23.62
CA PHE A 241 -15.53 -2.48 -23.35
C PHE A 241 -15.10 -1.29 -24.18
N LEU A 242 -13.78 -1.10 -24.33
CA LEU A 242 -13.21 -0.05 -25.17
C LEU A 242 -12.05 -0.62 -25.99
N HIS A 243 -12.15 -0.50 -27.31
CA HIS A 243 -11.13 -1.02 -28.22
C HIS A 243 -9.73 -0.44 -27.87
N GLY A 244 -8.77 -1.32 -27.66
CA GLY A 244 -7.38 -0.95 -27.31
C GLY A 244 -7.15 -0.69 -25.82
N ALA A 245 -8.18 -0.69 -24.97
CA ALA A 245 -8.02 -0.55 -23.53
C ALA A 245 -7.31 -1.78 -22.94
N LYS A 246 -6.25 -1.52 -22.17
CA LYS A 246 -5.47 -2.55 -21.45
C LYS A 246 -5.73 -2.53 -19.97
N LYS A 247 -6.16 -1.40 -19.43
CA LYS A 247 -6.37 -1.13 -18.01
C LYS A 247 -7.73 -0.50 -17.77
N TYR A 248 -8.20 -0.59 -16.54
CA TYR A 248 -9.44 0.07 -16.13
C TYR A 248 -9.40 1.58 -16.42
N THR A 249 -8.27 2.22 -16.13
CA THR A 249 -8.12 3.64 -16.39
C THR A 249 -8.29 4.04 -17.86
N ASP A 250 -7.99 3.14 -18.80
CA ASP A 250 -8.22 3.41 -20.23
C ASP A 250 -9.71 3.46 -20.57
N VAL A 251 -10.52 2.59 -19.89
CA VAL A 251 -11.98 2.53 -20.11
C VAL A 251 -12.67 3.81 -19.64
N LEU A 252 -12.14 4.50 -18.60
CA LEU A 252 -12.66 5.77 -18.13
C LEU A 252 -12.62 6.91 -19.17
N ALA A 253 -11.87 6.74 -20.26
CA ALA A 253 -11.85 7.70 -21.36
C ALA A 253 -13.17 7.80 -22.12
N ASP A 254 -14.06 6.78 -22.00
CA ASP A 254 -15.38 6.78 -22.63
C ASP A 254 -16.48 6.42 -21.61
N LYS A 255 -17.40 7.35 -21.38
CA LYS A 255 -18.48 7.19 -20.41
C LYS A 255 -19.37 5.97 -20.69
N GLN A 256 -19.73 5.75 -21.96
CA GLN A 256 -20.59 4.62 -22.31
C GLN A 256 -19.92 3.29 -22.02
N SER A 257 -18.66 3.14 -22.39
CA SER A 257 -17.83 1.96 -22.12
C SER A 257 -17.64 1.73 -20.62
N THR A 258 -17.44 2.80 -19.86
CA THR A 258 -17.31 2.76 -18.39
C THR A 258 -18.56 2.18 -17.74
N TYR A 259 -19.75 2.68 -18.11
CA TYR A 259 -21.00 2.19 -17.52
C TYR A 259 -21.40 0.79 -18.04
N THR A 260 -20.96 0.41 -19.23
CA THR A 260 -21.11 -0.99 -19.72
C THR A 260 -20.24 -1.94 -18.90
N LEU A 261 -19.00 -1.55 -18.56
CA LEU A 261 -18.13 -2.29 -17.65
C LEU A 261 -18.77 -2.42 -16.26
N PHE A 262 -19.29 -1.33 -15.70
CA PHE A 262 -19.91 -1.34 -14.38
C PHE A 262 -21.11 -2.30 -14.31
N ALA A 263 -21.98 -2.29 -15.33
CA ALA A 263 -23.13 -3.19 -15.40
C ALA A 263 -22.71 -4.67 -15.48
N GLU A 264 -21.66 -5.00 -16.25
CA GLU A 264 -21.15 -6.37 -16.31
C GLU A 264 -20.54 -6.81 -14.96
N LEU A 265 -19.83 -5.90 -14.26
CA LEU A 265 -19.27 -6.22 -12.96
C LEU A 265 -20.34 -6.39 -11.88
N GLU A 266 -21.41 -5.58 -11.91
CA GLU A 266 -22.55 -5.72 -11.02
C GLU A 266 -23.21 -7.09 -11.18
N GLU A 267 -23.45 -7.53 -12.42
CA GLU A 267 -23.99 -8.85 -12.72
C GLU A 267 -23.03 -9.97 -12.29
N ARG A 268 -21.73 -9.85 -12.61
CA ARG A 268 -20.71 -10.87 -12.35
C ARG A 268 -20.46 -11.08 -10.85
N PHE A 269 -20.51 -10.03 -10.04
CA PHE A 269 -20.26 -10.06 -8.60
C PHE A 269 -21.53 -10.02 -7.75
N ASN A 270 -22.68 -10.35 -8.34
CA ASN A 270 -23.96 -10.50 -7.66
C ASN A 270 -24.48 -9.23 -6.96
N GLY A 271 -24.22 -8.05 -7.55
CA GLY A 271 -24.82 -6.77 -7.17
C GLY A 271 -24.19 -6.06 -5.97
N ASP A 272 -23.81 -6.77 -4.92
CA ASP A 272 -23.43 -6.16 -3.64
C ASP A 272 -22.08 -5.44 -3.65
N MET A 273 -21.16 -5.85 -4.51
CA MET A 273 -19.80 -5.27 -4.57
C MET A 273 -19.69 -4.05 -5.48
N PHE A 274 -20.55 -3.96 -6.51
CA PHE A 274 -20.50 -2.92 -7.53
C PHE A 274 -21.87 -2.30 -7.81
N PRO A 275 -22.65 -1.90 -6.78
CA PRO A 275 -24.00 -1.42 -7.01
C PRO A 275 -23.98 -0.14 -7.85
N LEU A 276 -24.81 -0.08 -8.88
CA LEU A 276 -25.09 1.14 -9.61
C LEU A 276 -26.19 1.94 -8.89
N ILE A 277 -25.90 3.19 -8.62
CA ILE A 277 -26.87 4.09 -8.02
C ILE A 277 -27.85 4.56 -9.10
N GLU A 278 -29.14 4.64 -8.77
CA GLU A 278 -30.17 5.14 -9.69
C GLU A 278 -29.80 6.53 -10.21
N ASN A 279 -29.94 6.75 -11.50
CA ASN A 279 -29.59 7.99 -12.21
C ASN A 279 -28.09 8.37 -12.19
N GLU A 280 -27.20 7.56 -11.63
CA GLU A 280 -25.75 7.86 -11.59
C GLU A 280 -25.20 8.16 -12.99
N LYS A 281 -25.57 7.34 -13.98
CA LYS A 281 -25.12 7.51 -15.37
C LYS A 281 -25.50 8.86 -15.96
N ASP A 282 -26.66 9.41 -15.60
CA ASP A 282 -27.11 10.68 -16.13
C ASP A 282 -26.42 11.86 -15.44
N VAL A 283 -26.14 11.74 -14.16
CA VAL A 283 -25.49 12.75 -13.31
C VAL A 283 -23.99 12.89 -13.60
N ILE A 284 -23.27 11.76 -13.71
CA ILE A 284 -21.83 11.74 -13.96
C ILE A 284 -21.53 12.08 -15.41
N THR A 285 -20.61 13.00 -15.65
CA THR A 285 -20.17 13.40 -16.99
C THR A 285 -18.83 12.78 -17.36
N GLN A 286 -18.45 12.88 -18.64
CA GLN A 286 -17.12 12.47 -19.09
C GLN A 286 -16.01 13.27 -18.39
N SER A 287 -16.23 14.54 -18.06
CA SER A 287 -15.27 15.37 -17.33
C SER A 287 -15.02 14.80 -15.93
N ASP A 288 -16.05 14.34 -15.22
CA ASP A 288 -15.89 13.72 -13.90
C ASP A 288 -15.10 12.41 -13.98
N LEU A 289 -15.32 11.62 -15.02
CA LEU A 289 -14.54 10.38 -15.25
C LEU A 289 -13.08 10.69 -15.62
N THR A 290 -12.82 11.81 -16.31
CA THR A 290 -11.46 12.24 -16.61
C THR A 290 -10.70 12.64 -15.33
N GLU A 291 -11.34 13.37 -14.42
CA GLU A 291 -10.75 13.70 -13.12
C GLU A 291 -10.45 12.44 -12.29
N LEU A 292 -11.38 11.49 -12.29
CA LEU A 292 -11.20 10.19 -11.65
C LEU A 292 -10.05 9.40 -12.28
N GLN A 293 -9.97 9.39 -13.61
CA GLN A 293 -8.88 8.76 -14.35
C GLN A 293 -7.52 9.34 -13.95
N GLN A 294 -7.38 10.66 -13.90
CA GLN A 294 -6.16 11.35 -13.50
C GLN A 294 -5.76 11.01 -12.06
N PHE A 295 -6.73 10.96 -11.15
CA PHE A 295 -6.51 10.53 -9.78
C PHE A 295 -5.97 9.09 -9.72
N LEU A 296 -6.60 8.13 -10.41
CA LEU A 296 -6.19 6.72 -10.41
C LEU A 296 -4.85 6.47 -11.12
N LEU A 297 -4.51 7.28 -12.12
CA LEU A 297 -3.19 7.28 -12.77
C LEU A 297 -2.12 7.90 -11.86
N GLY A 298 -2.51 8.62 -10.80
CA GLY A 298 -1.59 9.36 -9.94
C GLY A 298 -0.93 10.54 -10.66
N THR A 299 -1.53 11.05 -11.75
CA THR A 299 -1.01 12.17 -12.53
C THR A 299 -1.33 13.52 -11.90
N SER A 300 -2.23 13.56 -10.92
CA SER A 300 -2.52 14.75 -10.13
C SER A 300 -2.54 14.42 -8.64
N GLU A 301 -1.74 15.12 -7.86
CA GLU A 301 -1.84 15.12 -6.41
C GLU A 301 -2.86 16.18 -6.01
N LEU A 302 -4.13 15.76 -5.87
CA LEU A 302 -5.26 16.68 -5.69
C LEU A 302 -5.19 17.48 -4.38
N ALA A 303 -4.55 16.93 -3.35
CA ALA A 303 -4.40 17.61 -2.07
C ALA A 303 -3.34 18.71 -2.10
N SER A 304 -2.27 18.56 -2.88
CA SER A 304 -1.16 19.52 -3.01
C SER A 304 -1.23 20.39 -4.27
N GLN A 305 -2.14 20.09 -5.21
CA GLN A 305 -2.24 20.70 -6.54
C GLN A 305 -0.97 20.51 -7.39
N GLN A 306 -0.11 19.56 -7.06
CA GLN A 306 1.05 19.20 -7.87
C GLN A 306 0.70 18.14 -8.93
N MET A 307 1.12 18.37 -10.15
CA MET A 307 1.04 17.33 -11.20
C MET A 307 2.14 16.29 -10.97
N VAL A 308 1.73 15.03 -10.83
CA VAL A 308 2.63 13.89 -10.68
C VAL A 308 2.65 13.12 -12.01
N ILE A 309 3.79 13.02 -12.63
CA ILE A 309 3.95 12.35 -13.95
C ILE A 309 4.09 10.81 -13.79
N TRP A 310 4.11 10.32 -12.55
CA TRP A 310 4.35 8.92 -12.22
C TRP A 310 3.26 8.39 -11.28
N PRO A 311 2.70 7.20 -11.53
CA PRO A 311 1.67 6.64 -10.66
C PRO A 311 2.22 6.44 -9.25
N LEU A 312 1.74 7.26 -8.32
CA LEU A 312 2.20 7.25 -6.93
C LEU A 312 1.77 5.96 -6.22
N TYR A 313 0.50 5.59 -6.41
CA TYR A 313 -0.08 4.43 -5.75
C TYR A 313 0.13 3.14 -6.53
N SER A 314 0.39 2.04 -5.81
CA SER A 314 0.38 0.67 -6.32
C SER A 314 -0.62 -0.14 -5.50
N PHE A 315 -1.77 -0.42 -6.08
CA PHE A 315 -2.81 -1.21 -5.41
C PHE A 315 -2.41 -2.68 -5.21
N ASN A 316 -1.39 -3.15 -5.93
CA ASN A 316 -0.78 -4.44 -5.64
C ASN A 316 0.00 -4.45 -4.31
N ALA A 317 0.64 -3.34 -3.96
CA ALA A 317 1.42 -3.21 -2.72
C ALA A 317 0.58 -2.75 -1.52
N ILE A 318 -0.42 -1.90 -1.75
CA ILE A 318 -1.29 -1.35 -0.69
C ILE A 318 -1.99 -2.49 0.08
N PRO A 319 -1.94 -2.49 1.42
CA PRO A 319 -2.63 -3.48 2.24
C PRO A 319 -4.16 -3.43 2.06
N ILE A 320 -4.82 -4.61 2.12
CA ILE A 320 -6.29 -4.73 2.01
C ILE A 320 -7.00 -3.93 3.12
N GLN A 321 -6.38 -3.81 4.28
CA GLN A 321 -6.89 -3.06 5.41
C GLN A 321 -7.13 -1.59 5.06
N LEU A 322 -6.24 -1.00 4.25
CA LEU A 322 -6.40 0.37 3.78
C LEU A 322 -7.59 0.52 2.82
N ILE A 323 -7.83 -0.48 1.96
CA ILE A 323 -9.02 -0.50 1.10
C ILE A 323 -10.30 -0.56 1.93
N SER A 324 -10.32 -1.36 3.00
CA SER A 324 -11.45 -1.43 3.93
C SER A 324 -11.71 -0.09 4.61
N SER A 325 -10.66 0.61 5.05
CA SER A 325 -10.78 1.94 5.67
C SER A 325 -11.32 3.00 4.70
N ILE A 326 -11.12 2.84 3.39
CA ILE A 326 -11.71 3.74 2.38
C ILE A 326 -13.24 3.60 2.34
N TYR A 327 -13.74 2.35 2.38
CA TYR A 327 -15.20 2.12 2.43
C TYR A 327 -15.82 2.69 3.71
N GLU A 328 -15.16 2.49 4.85
CA GLU A 328 -15.58 3.06 6.12
C GLU A 328 -15.63 4.61 6.06
N LEU A 329 -14.60 5.25 5.48
CA LEU A 329 -14.59 6.70 5.29
C LEU A 329 -15.81 7.18 4.50
N PHE A 330 -16.14 6.52 3.39
CA PHE A 330 -17.28 6.93 2.56
C PHE A 330 -18.61 6.71 3.29
N PHE A 331 -18.73 5.65 4.05
CA PHE A 331 -19.92 5.38 4.85
C PHE A 331 -20.15 6.50 5.88
N HIS A 332 -19.16 6.86 6.67
CA HIS A 332 -19.26 7.95 7.66
C HIS A 332 -19.46 9.34 7.05
N LEU A 333 -18.94 9.57 5.85
CA LEU A 333 -19.15 10.83 5.15
C LEU A 333 -20.54 10.95 4.50
N ALA A 334 -21.28 9.85 4.35
CA ALA A 334 -22.65 9.83 3.84
C ALA A 334 -23.69 10.07 4.94
N GLU A 335 -23.37 9.75 6.20
CA GLU A 335 -24.27 9.99 7.33
C GLU A 335 -24.23 11.44 7.75
N THR A 336 -25.22 12.21 7.32
CA THR A 336 -25.41 13.63 7.72
C THR A 336 -26.22 13.79 9.00
N ASP A 337 -26.69 12.70 9.61
CA ASP A 337 -27.53 12.72 10.80
C ASP A 337 -26.70 12.37 12.06
N PRO A 338 -26.34 13.37 12.90
CA PRO A 338 -25.55 13.14 14.11
C PRO A 338 -26.27 12.26 15.16
N ASP A 339 -27.58 12.05 15.04
CA ASP A 339 -28.36 11.20 15.96
C ASP A 339 -28.42 9.73 15.49
N LYS A 340 -27.94 9.41 14.32
CA LYS A 340 -27.80 8.06 13.80
C LYS A 340 -26.35 7.55 13.89
N GLU A 341 -25.79 7.53 15.08
CA GLU A 341 -24.63 6.66 15.38
C GLU A 341 -25.03 5.19 15.28
N LYS A 342 -25.35 4.74 14.07
CA LYS A 342 -25.39 3.32 13.79
C LYS A 342 -23.96 2.82 13.75
N GLY A 343 -23.54 2.12 14.79
CA GLY A 343 -22.21 1.54 14.98
C GLY A 343 -21.80 0.51 13.90
N THR A 344 -21.74 0.93 12.66
CA THR A 344 -21.21 0.19 11.52
C THR A 344 -19.75 0.54 11.31
N TYR A 345 -18.92 0.24 12.33
CA TYR A 345 -17.47 0.27 12.22
C TYR A 345 -16.97 -1.10 11.83
N TYR A 346 -16.02 -1.15 10.89
CA TYR A 346 -15.24 -2.36 10.71
C TYR A 346 -14.41 -2.62 11.97
N THR A 347 -14.31 -3.88 12.38
CA THR A 347 -13.46 -4.24 13.51
C THR A 347 -12.02 -3.81 13.18
N PRO A 348 -11.40 -2.95 13.98
CA PRO A 348 -10.03 -2.49 13.74
C PRO A 348 -9.07 -3.66 13.55
N TYR A 349 -8.16 -3.56 12.57
CA TYR A 349 -7.27 -4.65 12.19
C TYR A 349 -6.50 -5.25 13.38
N HIS A 350 -6.04 -4.42 14.30
CA HIS A 350 -5.33 -4.91 15.49
C HIS A 350 -6.18 -5.81 16.39
N LEU A 351 -7.50 -5.55 16.47
CA LEU A 351 -8.43 -6.44 17.21
C LEU A 351 -8.68 -7.73 16.40
N VAL A 352 -8.82 -7.63 15.07
CA VAL A 352 -8.93 -8.81 14.21
C VAL A 352 -7.68 -9.67 14.34
N SER A 353 -6.49 -9.07 14.29
CA SER A 353 -5.22 -9.79 14.43
C SER A 353 -5.13 -10.48 15.80
N MET A 354 -5.47 -9.79 16.89
CA MET A 354 -5.47 -10.35 18.24
C MET A 354 -6.43 -11.55 18.33
N LEU A 355 -7.66 -11.42 17.84
CA LEU A 355 -8.63 -12.52 17.82
C LEU A 355 -8.15 -13.70 16.96
N MET A 356 -7.54 -13.39 15.81
CA MET A 356 -7.00 -14.42 14.92
C MET A 356 -5.79 -15.13 15.52
N ASP A 357 -4.94 -14.42 16.27
CA ASP A 357 -3.81 -15.02 16.98
C ASP A 357 -4.26 -15.97 18.09
N GLU A 358 -5.38 -15.67 18.73
CA GLU A 358 -5.97 -16.54 19.76
C GLU A 358 -6.70 -17.76 19.18
N VAL A 359 -7.49 -17.57 18.12
CA VAL A 359 -8.35 -18.63 17.54
C VAL A 359 -7.60 -19.48 16.54
N LEU A 360 -6.68 -18.88 15.77
CA LEU A 360 -5.90 -19.49 14.71
C LEU A 360 -4.43 -19.02 14.80
N PRO A 361 -3.71 -19.41 15.86
CA PRO A 361 -2.31 -19.01 16.00
C PRO A 361 -1.48 -19.47 14.81
N TRP A 362 -0.49 -18.67 14.43
CA TRP A 362 0.36 -18.91 13.26
C TRP A 362 1.08 -20.26 13.35
N ASP A 363 1.53 -20.63 14.54
CA ASP A 363 2.31 -21.85 14.81
C ASP A 363 1.48 -22.90 15.57
N GLY A 364 0.16 -22.82 15.50
CA GLY A 364 -0.74 -23.75 16.16
C GLY A 364 -0.72 -25.14 15.54
N PRO A 365 -0.93 -26.19 16.34
CA PRO A 365 -0.92 -27.59 15.87
C PRO A 365 -2.13 -27.93 15.00
N TYR A 366 -3.08 -27.04 14.87
CA TYR A 366 -4.37 -27.28 14.24
C TYR A 366 -4.59 -26.38 13.02
N THR A 367 -4.82 -26.99 11.87
CA THR A 367 -5.24 -26.30 10.65
C THR A 367 -6.72 -26.57 10.41
N PRO A 368 -7.63 -25.63 10.69
CA PRO A 368 -9.05 -25.85 10.49
C PRO A 368 -9.39 -26.00 9.01
N GLN A 369 -10.16 -27.03 8.65
CA GLN A 369 -10.59 -27.29 7.28
C GLN A 369 -11.74 -26.38 6.85
N LYS A 370 -12.53 -25.90 7.80
CA LYS A 370 -13.69 -25.02 7.56
C LYS A 370 -13.74 -23.93 8.63
N ILE A 371 -13.88 -22.70 8.20
CA ILE A 371 -14.00 -21.54 9.09
C ILE A 371 -15.26 -20.78 8.67
N LEU A 372 -16.14 -20.48 9.62
CA LEU A 372 -17.33 -19.69 9.45
C LEU A 372 -17.15 -18.35 10.17
N ASP A 373 -17.35 -17.27 9.45
CA ASP A 373 -17.51 -15.93 10.00
C ASP A 373 -18.94 -15.44 9.67
N PRO A 374 -19.87 -15.52 10.62
CA PRO A 374 -21.26 -15.17 10.38
C PRO A 374 -21.51 -13.67 10.24
N GLY A 375 -20.55 -12.83 10.64
CA GLY A 375 -20.62 -11.36 10.54
C GLY A 375 -19.82 -10.76 9.40
N CYS A 376 -19.27 -11.60 8.51
CA CYS A 376 -18.38 -11.15 7.45
C CYS A 376 -19.13 -10.31 6.41
N LYS A 377 -18.92 -9.01 6.45
CA LYS A 377 -19.37 -8.07 5.39
C LYS A 377 -18.26 -7.77 4.37
N MET A 378 -17.01 -7.99 4.72
CA MET A 378 -15.85 -7.85 3.83
C MET A 378 -14.73 -8.82 4.25
N ASP A 379 -13.99 -9.36 3.28
CA ASP A 379 -13.15 -10.55 3.43
C ASP A 379 -11.74 -10.30 3.99
N ILE A 380 -11.58 -9.36 4.95
CA ILE A 380 -10.31 -9.18 5.69
C ILE A 380 -9.93 -10.49 6.39
N HIS A 381 -10.92 -11.19 6.96
CA HIS A 381 -10.74 -12.48 7.59
C HIS A 381 -10.29 -13.57 6.60
N GLN A 382 -10.76 -13.57 5.35
CA GLN A 382 -10.32 -14.55 4.35
C GLN A 382 -8.88 -14.31 3.88
N SER A 383 -8.43 -13.08 3.79
CA SER A 383 -7.02 -12.77 3.51
C SER A 383 -6.11 -13.34 4.59
N ALA A 384 -6.42 -13.08 5.87
CA ALA A 384 -5.66 -13.63 6.99
C ALA A 384 -5.73 -15.16 7.05
N ARG A 385 -6.87 -15.78 6.68
CA ARG A 385 -7.07 -17.25 6.65
C ARG A 385 -6.23 -17.94 5.60
N LYS A 386 -6.22 -17.42 4.35
CA LYS A 386 -5.53 -18.04 3.22
C LYS A 386 -4.03 -18.28 3.48
N TYR A 387 -3.46 -17.51 4.36
CA TYR A 387 -2.04 -17.53 4.69
C TYR A 387 -1.72 -18.29 5.98
N ARG A 388 -2.69 -18.48 6.88
CA ARG A 388 -2.52 -19.30 8.09
C ARG A 388 -2.78 -20.79 7.86
N THR A 389 -3.39 -21.16 6.72
CA THR A 389 -3.74 -22.56 6.38
C THR A 389 -2.83 -23.18 5.30
N LYS A 390 -1.80 -22.47 4.85
CA LYS A 390 -0.73 -22.98 3.98
C LYS A 390 0.60 -23.04 4.73
#